data_0336da7da183eb928b09dc09ecf50d0f
#
_entry.id   0336da7da183eb928b09dc09ecf50d0f
#
_cell.length_a   1.000
_cell.length_b   1.000
_cell.length_c   1.000
_cell.angle_alpha   90.00
_cell.angle_beta   90.00
_cell.angle_gamma   90.00
#
_symmetry.space_group_name_H-M   'P 1'
#
loop_
_entity.id
_entity.type
_entity.pdbx_description
1 polymer ?
#
loop_
_entity_poly.entity_id
_entity_poly.type
_entity_poly.pdbx_seq_one_letter_code
_entity_poly.pdbx_strand_id
1 'polypeptide(L)'
;MKTVYDMKRVWTLVGVVFVMTAMVGGLTGCSLCGVDGDEEGVFIKKPYIFGKGGVDPQALVEGSEWKVFSTDFVTYKNVPVKYTETFDDVFCDDNTPLDLSAHLTLRIQRGKSPILHMNYGPDWYSNNIKENFREIVRNFISTYDMYTLVSNREVYDSVKVDITEKLQEYIIRLDGDKEFPVDIVNVVVDKAKPNSEVMAELNKTATMAQQKQTQLKQQEMEEQRRITENKRALADKEYQRQMGLSPEQFIALRALELENLKVEMVRDKPNVNVDVLLGNHANSFWDIKKK
;
A
#
# COMPACT_ATOMS: atom_id res chain seq x y z
N MET A 1 34.25 79.16 31.30
CA MET A 1 34.44 78.73 29.90
C MET A 1 34.71 77.26 29.71
N LYS A 2 35.24 76.51 30.66
CA LYS A 2 35.52 75.07 30.58
C LYS A 2 34.26 74.20 30.54
N THR A 3 33.19 74.55 31.29
CA THR A 3 31.95 73.73 31.43
C THR A 3 31.11 73.69 30.13
N VAL A 4 31.14 74.68 29.26
CA VAL A 4 30.38 74.76 28.01
C VAL A 4 31.03 73.86 26.93
N TYR A 5 32.35 73.71 26.99
CA TYR A 5 33.12 72.82 26.08
C TYR A 5 32.93 71.35 26.37
N ASP A 6 32.80 71.00 27.62
CA ASP A 6 32.50 69.62 28.06
C ASP A 6 31.08 69.18 27.70
N MET A 7 30.14 70.09 27.78
CA MET A 7 28.72 69.82 27.43
C MET A 7 28.56 69.57 25.94
N LYS A 8 29.24 70.26 25.06
CA LYS A 8 29.25 70.04 23.60
C LYS A 8 29.88 68.70 23.24
N ARG A 9 30.96 68.32 23.91
CA ARG A 9 31.61 66.99 23.73
C ARG A 9 30.72 65.83 24.19
N VAL A 10 29.96 66.00 25.28
CA VAL A 10 29.03 64.98 25.76
C VAL A 10 27.88 64.81 24.76
N TRP A 11 27.31 65.93 24.22
CA TRP A 11 26.26 65.85 23.19
C TRP A 11 26.73 65.24 21.86
N THR A 12 27.97 65.50 21.45
CA THR A 12 28.54 64.84 20.26
C THR A 12 28.78 63.35 20.49
N LEU A 13 29.24 62.94 21.69
CA LEU A 13 29.39 61.54 22.05
C LEU A 13 28.04 60.82 22.09
N VAL A 14 27.01 61.42 22.72
CA VAL A 14 25.64 60.90 22.74
C VAL A 14 25.08 60.75 21.31
N GLY A 15 25.31 61.76 20.45
CA GLY A 15 24.90 61.69 19.05
C GLY A 15 25.58 60.56 18.27
N VAL A 16 26.89 60.37 18.47
CA VAL A 16 27.65 59.28 17.82
C VAL A 16 27.20 57.90 18.32
N VAL A 17 26.95 57.74 19.64
CA VAL A 17 26.43 56.51 20.21
C VAL A 17 25.03 56.21 19.68
N PHE A 18 24.17 57.23 19.54
CA PHE A 18 22.83 57.05 19.00
C PHE A 18 22.85 56.65 17.52
N VAL A 19 23.75 57.25 16.72
CA VAL A 19 23.93 56.85 15.32
C VAL A 19 24.52 55.43 15.21
N MET A 20 25.46 55.08 16.06
CA MET A 20 26.00 53.72 16.10
C MET A 20 24.94 52.69 16.53
N THR A 21 24.13 52.97 17.54
CA THR A 21 23.03 52.07 17.95
C THR A 21 21.94 51.96 16.89
N ALA A 22 21.64 53.04 16.17
CA ALA A 22 20.70 53.00 15.04
C ALA A 22 21.27 52.20 13.84
N MET A 23 22.57 52.30 13.57
CA MET A 23 23.24 51.47 12.56
C MET A 23 23.27 50.00 12.92
N VAL A 24 23.56 49.64 14.16
CA VAL A 24 23.56 48.22 14.65
C VAL A 24 22.14 47.71 14.69
N GLY A 25 21.14 48.48 15.09
CA GLY A 25 19.71 48.11 15.05
C GLY A 25 19.17 47.89 13.62
N GLY A 26 19.69 48.66 12.64
CA GLY A 26 19.34 48.47 11.23
C GLY A 26 19.90 47.19 10.59
N LEU A 27 21.03 46.69 11.08
CA LEU A 27 21.66 45.47 10.57
C LEU A 27 21.02 44.14 11.13
N THR A 28 20.28 44.22 12.24
CA THR A 28 19.60 43.05 12.82
C THR A 28 18.34 42.65 12.10
N GLY A 29 17.88 43.45 11.15
CA GLY A 29 16.65 43.22 10.36
C GLY A 29 16.84 42.38 9.09
N CYS A 30 18.09 42.02 8.74
CA CYS A 30 18.36 41.18 7.58
C CYS A 30 18.71 39.76 8.02
N SER A 31 18.10 38.76 7.42
CA SER A 31 18.42 37.34 7.66
C SER A 31 18.75 36.66 6.34
N LEU A 32 19.70 35.69 6.40
CA LEU A 32 20.04 34.86 5.26
C LEU A 32 19.00 33.73 5.19
N CYS A 33 18.35 33.56 4.03
CA CYS A 33 17.46 32.44 3.75
C CYS A 33 18.09 31.60 2.66
N GLY A 34 18.18 30.29 2.90
CA GLY A 34 18.67 29.32 1.95
C GLY A 34 17.59 28.28 1.66
N VAL A 35 17.75 27.59 0.54
CA VAL A 35 16.93 26.45 0.15
C VAL A 35 17.80 25.21 0.06
N ASP A 36 17.23 24.08 0.43
CA ASP A 36 17.86 22.78 0.23
C ASP A 36 17.70 22.34 -1.24
N GLY A 37 18.46 21.34 -1.66
CA GLY A 37 18.47 20.89 -3.05
C GLY A 37 17.13 20.34 -3.58
N ASP A 38 16.20 20.03 -2.68
CA ASP A 38 14.85 19.52 -2.97
C ASP A 38 13.75 20.57 -2.75
N GLU A 39 14.13 21.83 -2.47
CA GLU A 39 13.20 22.90 -2.15
C GLU A 39 13.37 24.11 -3.07
N GLU A 40 12.33 24.91 -3.17
CA GLU A 40 12.33 26.23 -3.78
C GLU A 40 11.79 27.25 -2.81
N GLY A 41 12.44 28.40 -2.74
CA GLY A 41 12.06 29.50 -1.88
C GLY A 41 11.23 30.55 -2.59
N VAL A 42 10.19 31.01 -1.91
CA VAL A 42 9.31 32.10 -2.38
C VAL A 42 9.40 33.28 -1.41
N PHE A 43 9.75 34.44 -1.92
CA PHE A 43 9.78 35.67 -1.15
C PHE A 43 8.44 36.41 -1.25
N ILE A 44 7.90 36.78 -0.09
CA ILE A 44 6.65 37.54 0.01
C ILE A 44 6.98 38.88 0.64
N LYS A 45 7.01 39.95 -0.17
CA LYS A 45 7.33 41.30 0.25
C LYS A 45 6.13 41.97 0.93
N LYS A 46 6.31 42.44 2.17
CA LYS A 46 5.28 43.12 2.98
C LYS A 46 5.80 44.52 3.39
N PRO A 47 5.88 45.48 2.49
CA PRO A 47 6.44 46.80 2.82
C PRO A 47 5.60 47.49 3.89
N TYR A 48 6.26 48.05 4.91
CA TYR A 48 5.58 48.76 5.99
C TYR A 48 5.18 50.18 5.63
N ILE A 49 6.02 50.91 4.86
CA ILE A 49 5.84 52.34 4.59
C ILE A 49 5.80 52.63 3.09
N PHE A 50 6.79 52.18 2.31
CA PHE A 50 6.91 52.42 0.90
C PHE A 50 7.28 51.15 0.14
N GLY A 51 6.77 50.99 -1.08
CA GLY A 51 7.08 49.87 -1.97
C GLY A 51 5.85 49.07 -2.39
N LYS A 52 6.03 48.23 -3.39
CA LYS A 52 5.00 47.27 -3.83
C LYS A 52 5.19 45.97 -3.05
N GLY A 53 4.12 45.56 -2.37
CA GLY A 53 4.07 44.24 -1.73
C GLY A 53 3.63 43.17 -2.70
N GLY A 54 3.74 41.90 -2.26
CA GLY A 54 3.31 40.74 -3.02
C GLY A 54 4.39 39.66 -3.13
N VAL A 55 4.04 38.62 -3.82
CA VAL A 55 4.95 37.49 -4.08
C VAL A 55 5.98 37.89 -5.12
N ASP A 56 7.25 37.59 -4.86
CA ASP A 56 8.31 37.79 -5.86
C ASP A 56 8.11 36.76 -6.98
N PRO A 57 8.08 37.18 -8.28
CA PRO A 57 7.88 36.25 -9.37
C PRO A 57 9.05 35.27 -9.59
N GLN A 58 10.21 35.54 -9.02
CA GLN A 58 11.40 34.69 -9.13
C GLN A 58 11.51 33.80 -7.92
N ALA A 59 11.56 32.48 -8.18
CA ALA A 59 11.84 31.48 -7.14
C ALA A 59 13.34 31.46 -6.82
N LEU A 60 13.69 31.30 -5.54
CA LEU A 60 15.03 30.90 -5.15
C LEU A 60 15.14 29.40 -5.33
N VAL A 61 15.77 28.97 -6.42
CA VAL A 61 15.88 27.54 -6.78
C VAL A 61 17.11 26.88 -6.15
N GLU A 62 18.18 27.66 -5.97
CA GLU A 62 19.46 27.16 -5.44
C GLU A 62 20.16 28.26 -4.64
N GLY A 63 20.86 27.86 -3.57
CA GLY A 63 21.68 28.75 -2.78
C GLY A 63 20.95 29.49 -1.67
N SER A 64 21.44 30.69 -1.37
CA SER A 64 20.89 31.51 -0.30
C SER A 64 20.87 32.97 -0.68
N GLU A 65 19.83 33.69 -0.23
CA GLU A 65 19.63 35.09 -0.49
C GLU A 65 19.31 35.86 0.80
N TRP A 66 19.67 37.14 0.84
CA TRP A 66 19.38 38.02 1.96
C TRP A 66 17.94 38.49 1.91
N LYS A 67 17.17 38.25 2.96
CA LYS A 67 15.85 38.86 3.12
C LYS A 67 15.87 40.06 4.07
N VAL A 68 15.09 41.06 3.75
CA VAL A 68 14.77 42.17 4.63
C VAL A 68 13.71 41.73 5.64
N PHE A 69 13.71 42.34 6.83
CA PHE A 69 12.77 42.00 7.91
C PHE A 69 11.27 42.07 7.52
N SER A 70 10.93 42.85 6.50
CA SER A 70 9.57 42.98 5.96
C SER A 70 9.23 41.97 4.86
N THR A 71 10.03 40.92 4.67
CA THR A 71 9.84 39.89 3.66
C THR A 71 9.67 38.54 4.34
N ASP A 72 8.58 37.86 4.09
CA ASP A 72 8.41 36.45 4.50
C ASP A 72 9.07 35.55 3.47
N PHE A 73 9.50 34.40 3.94
CA PHE A 73 10.12 33.37 3.11
C PHE A 73 9.41 32.04 3.36
N VAL A 74 8.92 31.44 2.29
CA VAL A 74 8.21 30.15 2.33
C VAL A 74 8.90 29.18 1.38
N THR A 75 9.15 27.97 1.83
CA THR A 75 9.75 26.91 1.01
C THR A 75 8.71 25.95 0.49
N TYR A 76 8.89 25.48 -0.74
CA TYR A 76 8.10 24.46 -1.40
C TYR A 76 9.00 23.34 -1.88
N LYS A 77 8.57 22.09 -1.73
CA LYS A 77 9.30 20.95 -2.28
C LYS A 77 9.10 20.88 -3.79
N ASN A 78 10.19 20.87 -4.54
CA ASN A 78 10.20 20.72 -6.00
C ASN A 78 10.38 19.25 -6.44
N VAL A 79 10.54 18.34 -5.48
CA VAL A 79 10.56 16.89 -5.68
C VAL A 79 9.15 16.29 -5.57
N PRO A 80 8.91 15.09 -6.10
CA PRO A 80 7.63 14.43 -5.94
C PRO A 80 7.26 14.23 -4.47
N VAL A 81 6.14 14.79 -4.04
CA VAL A 81 5.60 14.66 -2.68
C VAL A 81 4.38 13.74 -2.70
N LYS A 82 4.37 12.77 -1.80
CA LYS A 82 3.26 11.82 -1.65
C LYS A 82 2.25 12.36 -0.64
N TYR A 83 1.03 12.56 -1.09
CA TYR A 83 -0.14 12.85 -0.27
C TYR A 83 -0.93 11.57 -0.06
N THR A 84 -1.32 11.29 1.16
CA THR A 84 -2.07 10.09 1.52
C THR A 84 -3.43 10.49 2.06
N GLU A 85 -4.48 9.98 1.43
CA GLU A 85 -5.85 10.16 1.87
C GLU A 85 -6.42 8.82 2.31
N THR A 86 -6.99 8.80 3.51
CA THR A 86 -7.69 7.64 4.07
C THR A 86 -9.19 7.81 3.90
N PHE A 87 -9.84 6.71 3.61
CA PHE A 87 -11.27 6.63 3.42
C PHE A 87 -11.80 5.55 4.34
N ASP A 88 -12.60 5.97 5.29
CA ASP A 88 -13.25 5.08 6.23
C ASP A 88 -14.73 4.99 5.85
N ASP A 89 -15.30 3.79 5.92
CA ASP A 89 -16.72 3.51 5.65
C ASP A 89 -17.23 4.03 4.29
N VAL A 90 -16.48 3.85 3.21
CA VAL A 90 -16.96 4.17 1.87
C VAL A 90 -17.81 3.03 1.34
N PHE A 91 -19.02 3.35 0.88
CA PHE A 91 -19.95 2.37 0.38
C PHE A 91 -19.68 2.02 -1.08
N CYS A 92 -19.67 0.71 -1.36
CA CYS A 92 -19.65 0.15 -2.69
C CYS A 92 -21.04 0.15 -3.33
N ASP A 93 -21.13 -0.34 -4.57
CA ASP A 93 -22.42 -0.51 -5.29
C ASP A 93 -23.40 -1.42 -4.52
N ASP A 94 -22.92 -2.43 -3.83
CA ASP A 94 -23.68 -3.34 -2.97
C ASP A 94 -23.95 -2.82 -1.56
N ASN A 95 -23.75 -1.52 -1.30
CA ASN A 95 -23.87 -0.86 0.01
C ASN A 95 -23.00 -1.46 1.13
N THR A 96 -21.94 -2.17 0.81
CA THR A 96 -21.00 -2.67 1.79
C THR A 96 -19.95 -1.60 2.11
N PRO A 97 -19.72 -1.25 3.40
CA PRO A 97 -18.69 -0.30 3.77
C PRO A 97 -17.29 -0.92 3.63
N LEU A 98 -16.39 -0.16 3.04
CA LEU A 98 -14.98 -0.51 2.85
C LEU A 98 -14.07 0.61 3.34
N ASP A 99 -12.94 0.20 3.90
CA ASP A 99 -11.83 1.09 4.23
C ASP A 99 -10.74 0.95 3.19
N LEU A 100 -10.18 2.07 2.75
CA LEU A 100 -9.04 2.08 1.84
C LEU A 100 -8.21 3.33 2.01
N SER A 101 -7.01 3.29 1.45
CA SER A 101 -6.14 4.46 1.33
C SER A 101 -5.79 4.71 -0.13
N ALA A 102 -5.77 5.98 -0.50
CA ALA A 102 -5.30 6.39 -1.82
C ALA A 102 -4.12 7.35 -1.68
N HIS A 103 -3.18 7.20 -2.56
CA HIS A 103 -1.94 7.94 -2.55
C HIS A 103 -1.80 8.71 -3.85
N LEU A 104 -1.64 10.01 -3.71
CA LEU A 104 -1.42 10.92 -4.82
C LEU A 104 -0.01 11.50 -4.71
N THR A 105 0.82 11.30 -5.73
CA THR A 105 2.16 11.89 -5.78
C THR A 105 2.15 13.04 -6.77
N LEU A 106 2.40 14.24 -6.26
CA LEU A 106 2.42 15.48 -7.03
C LEU A 106 3.81 16.08 -7.01
N ARG A 107 4.14 16.83 -8.04
CA ARG A 107 5.38 17.62 -8.15
C ARG A 107 5.08 19.01 -8.65
N ILE A 108 5.61 20.02 -7.99
CA ILE A 108 5.57 21.39 -8.46
C ILE A 108 6.59 21.54 -9.59
N GLN A 109 6.22 22.23 -10.66
CA GLN A 109 7.13 22.52 -11.77
C GLN A 109 8.24 23.47 -11.30
N ARG A 110 9.48 23.09 -11.63
CA ARG A 110 10.67 23.83 -11.17
C ARG A 110 10.62 25.30 -11.56
N GLY A 111 10.88 26.19 -10.61
CA GLY A 111 10.88 27.63 -10.78
C GLY A 111 9.49 28.29 -10.75
N LYS A 112 8.41 27.52 -10.64
CA LYS A 112 7.03 28.03 -10.66
C LYS A 112 6.34 28.06 -9.31
N SER A 113 7.04 27.78 -8.23
CA SER A 113 6.50 27.86 -6.86
C SER A 113 5.93 29.24 -6.51
N PRO A 114 6.48 30.39 -6.98
CA PRO A 114 5.87 31.68 -6.74
C PRO A 114 4.51 31.87 -7.40
N ILE A 115 4.31 31.31 -8.59
CA ILE A 115 3.05 31.39 -9.33
C ILE A 115 1.99 30.57 -8.57
N LEU A 116 2.36 29.35 -8.11
CA LEU A 116 1.50 28.52 -7.30
C LEU A 116 1.10 29.23 -6.00
N HIS A 117 2.07 29.85 -5.30
CA HIS A 117 1.80 30.59 -4.07
C HIS A 117 0.90 31.80 -4.30
N MET A 118 1.11 32.56 -5.39
CA MET A 118 0.33 33.75 -5.72
C MET A 118 -1.13 33.43 -6.04
N ASN A 119 -1.37 32.32 -6.77
CA ASN A 119 -2.70 31.95 -7.25
C ASN A 119 -3.50 31.15 -6.22
N TYR A 120 -2.84 30.26 -5.47
CA TYR A 120 -3.50 29.23 -4.64
C TYR A 120 -3.06 29.23 -3.17
N GLY A 121 -1.99 29.99 -2.84
CA GLY A 121 -1.49 30.10 -1.47
C GLY A 121 -0.68 28.88 -1.00
N PRO A 122 -0.29 28.86 0.29
CA PRO A 122 0.53 27.79 0.85
C PRO A 122 -0.21 26.46 0.94
N ASP A 123 -1.53 26.48 1.17
CA ASP A 123 -2.38 25.29 1.36
C ASP A 123 -3.04 24.85 0.04
N TRP A 124 -2.39 25.06 -1.10
CA TRP A 124 -2.90 24.79 -2.43
C TRP A 124 -3.45 23.38 -2.62
N TYR A 125 -2.81 22.37 -2.01
CA TYR A 125 -3.27 20.98 -2.08
C TYR A 125 -4.60 20.79 -1.34
N SER A 126 -4.65 21.22 -0.08
CA SER A 126 -5.83 21.04 0.78
C SER A 126 -7.05 21.79 0.24
N ASN A 127 -6.82 22.98 -0.32
CA ASN A 127 -7.90 23.85 -0.77
C ASN A 127 -8.44 23.50 -2.16
N ASN A 128 -7.58 22.97 -3.05
CA ASN A 128 -7.98 22.81 -4.45
C ASN A 128 -7.97 21.35 -4.94
N ILE A 129 -7.06 20.50 -4.46
CA ILE A 129 -6.90 19.13 -5.00
C ILE A 129 -7.58 18.08 -4.11
N LYS A 130 -7.40 18.19 -2.81
CA LYS A 130 -7.77 17.15 -1.85
C LYS A 130 -9.22 16.68 -1.99
N GLU A 131 -10.19 17.58 -1.96
CA GLU A 131 -11.60 17.20 -1.97
C GLU A 131 -12.03 16.62 -3.32
N ASN A 132 -11.53 17.18 -4.44
CA ASN A 132 -11.80 16.63 -5.75
C ASN A 132 -11.18 15.23 -5.93
N PHE A 133 -9.96 15.04 -5.46
CA PHE A 133 -9.34 13.71 -5.45
C PHE A 133 -10.16 12.71 -4.63
N ARG A 134 -10.61 13.12 -3.45
CA ARG A 134 -11.46 12.28 -2.60
C ARG A 134 -12.80 11.95 -3.27
N GLU A 135 -13.42 12.90 -3.95
CA GLU A 135 -14.66 12.71 -4.70
C GLU A 135 -14.46 11.71 -5.84
N ILE A 136 -13.41 11.87 -6.65
CA ILE A 136 -13.08 10.96 -7.76
C ILE A 136 -12.90 9.53 -7.26
N VAL A 137 -12.16 9.35 -6.16
CA VAL A 137 -11.92 8.02 -5.55
C VAL A 137 -13.23 7.41 -5.02
N ARG A 138 -14.09 8.18 -4.33
CA ARG A 138 -15.38 7.70 -3.83
C ARG A 138 -16.30 7.28 -4.98
N ASN A 139 -16.42 8.11 -6.00
CA ASN A 139 -17.24 7.82 -7.18
C ASN A 139 -16.78 6.54 -7.89
N PHE A 140 -15.46 6.31 -7.89
CA PHE A 140 -14.90 5.08 -8.42
C PHE A 140 -15.32 3.86 -7.57
N ILE A 141 -15.13 3.90 -6.27
CA ILE A 141 -15.46 2.78 -5.37
C ILE A 141 -16.95 2.42 -5.47
N SER A 142 -17.83 3.42 -5.54
CA SER A 142 -19.27 3.23 -5.64
C SER A 142 -19.75 2.58 -6.96
N THR A 143 -18.85 2.43 -7.95
CA THR A 143 -19.16 1.81 -9.24
C THR A 143 -18.96 0.28 -9.23
N TYR A 144 -18.22 -0.25 -8.25
CA TYR A 144 -17.87 -1.67 -8.16
C TYR A 144 -18.47 -2.31 -6.92
N ASP A 145 -18.78 -3.62 -7.04
CA ASP A 145 -19.16 -4.45 -5.90
C ASP A 145 -17.92 -4.79 -5.02
N MET A 146 -18.18 -5.05 -3.76
CA MET A 146 -17.13 -5.37 -2.78
C MET A 146 -16.28 -6.58 -3.21
N TYR A 147 -16.92 -7.64 -3.71
CA TYR A 147 -16.21 -8.85 -4.10
C TYR A 147 -15.17 -8.58 -5.20
N THR A 148 -15.55 -7.80 -6.20
CA THR A 148 -14.68 -7.38 -7.30
C THR A 148 -13.52 -6.53 -6.79
N LEU A 149 -13.76 -5.57 -5.91
CA LEU A 149 -12.71 -4.74 -5.30
C LEU A 149 -11.74 -5.54 -4.43
N VAL A 150 -12.20 -6.59 -3.75
CA VAL A 150 -11.33 -7.39 -2.87
C VAL A 150 -10.56 -8.47 -3.63
N SER A 151 -11.15 -9.08 -4.68
CA SER A 151 -10.58 -10.26 -5.35
C SER A 151 -9.90 -9.95 -6.68
N ASN A 152 -10.31 -8.91 -7.41
CA ASN A 152 -9.79 -8.63 -8.74
C ASN A 152 -8.74 -7.52 -8.72
N ARG A 153 -7.48 -7.88 -9.02
CA ARG A 153 -6.36 -6.95 -9.07
C ARG A 153 -6.42 -6.05 -10.32
N GLU A 154 -6.93 -6.53 -11.43
CA GLU A 154 -6.96 -5.79 -12.70
C GLU A 154 -7.84 -4.54 -12.62
N VAL A 155 -8.83 -4.54 -11.73
CA VAL A 155 -9.68 -3.38 -11.46
C VAL A 155 -8.83 -2.21 -10.97
N TYR A 156 -7.86 -2.43 -10.10
CA TYR A 156 -7.00 -1.34 -9.59
C TYR A 156 -6.10 -0.72 -10.64
N ASP A 157 -5.71 -1.48 -11.66
CA ASP A 157 -4.92 -0.94 -12.77
C ASP A 157 -5.78 -0.03 -13.65
N SER A 158 -7.04 -0.40 -13.93
CA SER A 158 -8.02 0.46 -14.63
C SER A 158 -8.34 1.72 -13.84
N VAL A 159 -8.55 1.57 -12.53
CA VAL A 159 -8.79 2.67 -11.58
C VAL A 159 -7.73 3.72 -11.62
N LYS A 160 -6.48 3.27 -11.58
CA LYS A 160 -5.34 4.17 -11.63
C LYS A 160 -5.38 5.06 -12.88
N VAL A 161 -5.72 4.50 -14.01
CA VAL A 161 -5.85 5.23 -15.27
C VAL A 161 -7.00 6.23 -15.19
N ASP A 162 -8.20 5.77 -14.83
CA ASP A 162 -9.41 6.61 -14.78
C ASP A 162 -9.27 7.77 -13.77
N ILE A 163 -8.73 7.50 -12.59
CA ILE A 163 -8.51 8.55 -11.58
C ILE A 163 -7.47 9.56 -12.10
N THR A 164 -6.39 9.07 -12.73
CA THR A 164 -5.35 9.94 -13.26
C THR A 164 -5.90 10.85 -14.35
N GLU A 165 -6.69 10.30 -15.28
CA GLU A 165 -7.33 11.08 -16.36
C GLU A 165 -8.29 12.13 -15.82
N LYS A 166 -9.22 11.76 -14.94
CA LYS A 166 -10.17 12.70 -14.34
C LYS A 166 -9.50 13.80 -13.51
N LEU A 167 -8.44 13.43 -12.77
CA LEU A 167 -7.68 14.41 -12.00
C LEU A 167 -6.88 15.34 -12.92
N GLN A 168 -6.35 14.82 -14.01
CA GLN A 168 -5.65 15.61 -15.01
C GLN A 168 -6.57 16.58 -15.73
N GLU A 169 -7.77 16.15 -16.11
CA GLU A 169 -8.81 17.06 -16.66
C GLU A 169 -9.18 18.16 -15.67
N TYR A 170 -9.27 17.83 -14.39
CA TYR A 170 -9.53 18.81 -13.34
C TYR A 170 -8.40 19.83 -13.20
N ILE A 171 -7.14 19.37 -13.21
CA ILE A 171 -5.96 20.26 -13.16
C ILE A 171 -5.91 21.16 -14.39
N ILE A 172 -6.16 20.66 -15.59
CA ILE A 172 -6.22 21.46 -16.82
C ILE A 172 -7.32 22.52 -16.72
N ARG A 173 -8.45 22.21 -16.08
CA ARG A 173 -9.49 23.20 -15.84
C ARG A 173 -9.07 24.29 -14.88
N LEU A 174 -8.36 23.93 -13.80
CA LEU A 174 -7.78 24.92 -12.88
C LEU A 174 -6.74 25.81 -13.57
N ASP A 175 -5.90 25.21 -14.43
CA ASP A 175 -4.88 25.93 -15.19
C ASP A 175 -5.50 26.92 -16.21
N GLY A 176 -6.67 26.61 -16.75
CA GLY A 176 -7.40 27.51 -17.63
C GLY A 176 -7.88 28.81 -16.98
N ASP A 177 -8.15 28.78 -15.68
CA ASP A 177 -8.55 29.98 -14.91
C ASP A 177 -7.34 30.75 -14.39
N LYS A 178 -6.37 30.05 -13.80
CA LYS A 178 -5.12 30.63 -13.26
C LYS A 178 -4.06 29.53 -13.33
N GLU A 179 -2.89 29.83 -13.83
CA GLU A 179 -1.77 28.92 -13.97
C GLU A 179 -1.58 28.07 -12.71
N PHE A 180 -1.72 26.73 -12.87
CA PHE A 180 -1.57 25.74 -11.80
C PHE A 180 -0.39 24.80 -12.12
N PRO A 181 0.83 25.16 -11.76
CA PRO A 181 2.05 24.51 -12.20
C PRO A 181 2.37 23.24 -11.37
N VAL A 182 1.47 22.27 -11.38
CA VAL A 182 1.62 21.02 -10.63
C VAL A 182 1.40 19.83 -11.56
N ASP A 183 2.36 18.90 -11.57
CA ASP A 183 2.32 17.68 -12.36
C ASP A 183 1.89 16.49 -11.49
N ILE A 184 1.02 15.63 -12.02
CA ILE A 184 0.71 14.34 -11.42
C ILE A 184 1.81 13.36 -11.79
N VAL A 185 2.53 12.85 -10.79
CA VAL A 185 3.59 11.86 -11.00
C VAL A 185 3.05 10.44 -10.94
N ASN A 186 2.22 10.15 -9.94
CA ASN A 186 1.65 8.82 -9.75
C ASN A 186 0.38 8.88 -8.88
N VAL A 187 -0.55 7.97 -9.17
CA VAL A 187 -1.72 7.69 -8.34
C VAL A 187 -1.70 6.22 -7.98
N VAL A 188 -1.89 5.91 -6.71
CA VAL A 188 -1.98 4.53 -6.22
C VAL A 188 -3.16 4.44 -5.29
N VAL A 189 -4.02 3.46 -5.52
CA VAL A 189 -5.13 3.11 -4.64
C VAL A 189 -4.79 1.78 -3.99
N ASP A 190 -4.76 1.76 -2.67
CA ASP A 190 -4.52 0.55 -1.92
C ASP A 190 -5.74 -0.38 -2.00
N LYS A 191 -5.48 -1.66 -1.75
CA LYS A 191 -6.55 -2.66 -1.76
C LYS A 191 -7.58 -2.33 -0.67
N ALA A 192 -8.85 -2.31 -1.08
CA ALA A 192 -9.96 -2.09 -0.17
C ALA A 192 -10.05 -3.21 0.89
N LYS A 193 -10.35 -2.83 2.11
CA LYS A 193 -10.50 -3.73 3.26
C LYS A 193 -11.93 -3.62 3.77
N PRO A 194 -12.73 -4.69 3.67
CA PRO A 194 -14.04 -4.74 4.29
C PRO A 194 -13.95 -4.65 5.81
N ASN A 195 -15.00 -4.16 6.44
CA ASN A 195 -15.14 -4.16 7.90
C ASN A 195 -14.95 -5.59 8.47
N SER A 196 -14.50 -5.70 9.70
CA SER A 196 -14.18 -6.96 10.38
C SER A 196 -15.35 -7.95 10.41
N GLU A 197 -16.60 -7.47 10.52
CA GLU A 197 -17.80 -8.31 10.50
C GLU A 197 -18.04 -8.93 9.12
N VAL A 198 -17.93 -8.12 8.07
CA VAL A 198 -18.06 -8.56 6.68
C VAL A 198 -16.94 -9.52 6.30
N MET A 199 -15.71 -9.26 6.76
CA MET A 199 -14.58 -10.17 6.58
C MET A 199 -14.81 -11.52 7.26
N ALA A 200 -15.39 -11.54 8.46
CA ALA A 200 -15.72 -12.78 9.15
C ALA A 200 -16.77 -13.60 8.38
N GLU A 201 -17.79 -12.95 7.82
CA GLU A 201 -18.82 -13.59 7.02
C GLU A 201 -18.29 -14.11 5.66
N LEU A 202 -17.45 -13.35 4.99
CA LEU A 202 -16.74 -13.77 3.78
C LEU A 202 -15.86 -14.98 4.02
N ASN A 203 -15.08 -14.97 5.11
CA ASN A 203 -14.23 -16.10 5.47
C ASN A 203 -15.06 -17.34 5.79
N LYS A 204 -16.20 -17.19 6.48
CA LYS A 204 -17.13 -18.28 6.76
C LYS A 204 -17.71 -18.85 5.46
N THR A 205 -18.16 -18.00 4.55
CA THR A 205 -18.71 -18.39 3.24
C THR A 205 -17.65 -19.10 2.40
N ALA A 206 -16.44 -18.57 2.34
CA ALA A 206 -15.32 -19.19 1.64
C ALA A 206 -14.96 -20.55 2.23
N THR A 207 -14.95 -20.67 3.56
CA THR A 207 -14.71 -21.96 4.26
C THR A 207 -15.80 -22.96 3.94
N MET A 208 -17.07 -22.56 3.94
CA MET A 208 -18.19 -23.44 3.57
C MET A 208 -18.11 -23.89 2.10
N ALA A 209 -17.76 -22.99 1.19
CA ALA A 209 -17.56 -23.31 -0.22
C ALA A 209 -16.41 -24.32 -0.41
N GLN A 210 -15.29 -24.14 0.30
CA GLN A 210 -14.16 -25.06 0.27
C GLN A 210 -14.50 -26.40 0.89
N GLN A 211 -15.26 -26.44 1.98
CA GLN A 211 -15.74 -27.68 2.60
C GLN A 211 -16.65 -28.45 1.64
N LYS A 212 -17.59 -27.77 0.98
CA LYS A 212 -18.47 -28.36 -0.03
C LYS A 212 -17.67 -28.96 -1.19
N GLN A 213 -16.68 -28.24 -1.68
CA GLN A 213 -15.82 -28.73 -2.76
C GLN A 213 -14.99 -29.94 -2.32
N THR A 214 -14.49 -29.94 -1.08
CA THR A 214 -13.77 -31.09 -0.50
C THR A 214 -14.69 -32.31 -0.36
N GLN A 215 -15.92 -32.11 0.10
CA GLN A 215 -16.92 -33.21 0.20
C GLN A 215 -17.27 -33.82 -1.17
N LEU A 216 -17.45 -32.97 -2.19
CA LEU A 216 -17.68 -33.44 -3.55
C LEU A 216 -16.52 -34.28 -4.07
N LYS A 217 -15.29 -33.81 -3.88
CA LYS A 217 -14.08 -34.58 -4.25
C LYS A 217 -13.96 -35.90 -3.47
N GLN A 218 -14.32 -35.90 -2.19
CA GLN A 218 -14.35 -37.14 -1.40
C GLN A 218 -15.39 -38.10 -1.94
N GLN A 219 -16.60 -37.66 -2.24
CA GLN A 219 -17.64 -38.47 -2.85
C GLN A 219 -17.20 -39.05 -4.20
N GLU A 220 -16.57 -38.23 -5.06
CA GLU A 220 -16.02 -38.71 -6.33
C GLU A 220 -14.93 -39.80 -6.12
N MET A 221 -14.03 -39.57 -5.15
CA MET A 221 -13.00 -40.57 -4.83
C MET A 221 -13.59 -41.87 -4.27
N GLU A 222 -14.60 -41.76 -3.41
CA GLU A 222 -15.29 -42.98 -2.88
C GLU A 222 -16.01 -43.73 -3.99
N GLU A 223 -16.67 -43.01 -4.91
CA GLU A 223 -17.32 -43.63 -6.07
C GLU A 223 -16.30 -44.36 -6.96
N GLN A 224 -15.17 -43.67 -7.27
CA GLN A 224 -14.07 -44.27 -8.03
C GLN A 224 -13.49 -45.50 -7.31
N ARG A 225 -13.36 -45.43 -6.00
CA ARG A 225 -12.92 -46.56 -5.17
C ARG A 225 -13.89 -47.72 -5.26
N ARG A 226 -15.19 -47.46 -5.13
CA ARG A 226 -16.25 -48.48 -5.26
C ARG A 226 -16.22 -49.18 -6.63
N ILE A 227 -16.07 -48.39 -7.71
CA ILE A 227 -15.95 -48.91 -9.06
C ILE A 227 -14.70 -49.78 -9.21
N THR A 228 -13.58 -49.33 -8.64
CA THR A 228 -12.32 -50.07 -8.70
C THR A 228 -12.40 -51.36 -7.88
N GLU A 229 -12.99 -51.33 -6.68
CA GLU A 229 -13.19 -52.53 -5.85
C GLU A 229 -14.13 -53.55 -6.51
N ASN A 230 -15.21 -53.08 -7.14
CA ASN A 230 -16.09 -53.95 -7.92
C ASN A 230 -15.36 -54.61 -9.11
N LYS A 231 -14.55 -53.86 -9.85
CA LYS A 231 -13.75 -54.41 -10.94
C LYS A 231 -12.74 -55.43 -10.43
N ARG A 232 -12.09 -55.17 -9.29
CA ARG A 232 -11.19 -56.17 -8.65
C ARG A 232 -11.93 -57.45 -8.23
N ALA A 233 -13.08 -57.30 -7.57
CA ALA A 233 -13.87 -58.44 -7.15
C ALA A 233 -14.32 -59.31 -8.34
N LEU A 234 -14.69 -58.69 -9.49
CA LEU A 234 -15.01 -59.40 -10.71
C LEU A 234 -13.79 -60.11 -11.29
N ALA A 235 -12.65 -59.43 -11.34
CA ALA A 235 -11.39 -60.02 -11.82
C ALA A 235 -10.93 -61.20 -10.92
N ASP A 236 -11.04 -61.04 -9.61
CA ASP A 236 -10.70 -62.11 -8.65
C ASP A 236 -11.63 -63.33 -8.81
N LYS A 237 -12.92 -63.12 -9.03
CA LYS A 237 -13.89 -64.17 -9.31
C LYS A 237 -13.58 -64.90 -10.60
N GLU A 238 -13.22 -64.20 -11.66
CA GLU A 238 -12.85 -64.80 -12.93
C GLU A 238 -11.53 -65.54 -12.84
N TYR A 239 -10.51 -65.00 -12.14
CA TYR A 239 -9.24 -65.66 -11.85
C TYR A 239 -9.46 -66.96 -11.06
N GLN A 240 -10.28 -66.93 -9.99
CA GLN A 240 -10.65 -68.12 -9.20
C GLN A 240 -11.28 -69.19 -10.08
N ARG A 241 -12.20 -68.81 -10.98
CA ARG A 241 -12.88 -69.71 -11.90
C ARG A 241 -11.90 -70.36 -12.89
N GLN A 242 -10.99 -69.58 -13.47
CA GLN A 242 -10.03 -70.09 -14.46
C GLN A 242 -8.99 -71.02 -13.84
N MET A 243 -8.58 -70.75 -12.63
CA MET A 243 -7.61 -71.57 -11.92
C MET A 243 -8.24 -72.81 -11.22
N GLY A 244 -9.57 -72.91 -11.19
CA GLY A 244 -10.27 -74.02 -10.56
C GLY A 244 -10.09 -74.08 -9.02
N LEU A 245 -9.79 -72.94 -8.39
CA LEU A 245 -9.49 -72.86 -6.95
C LEU A 245 -10.78 -72.84 -6.12
N SER A 246 -10.76 -73.54 -5.00
CA SER A 246 -11.82 -73.37 -3.99
C SER A 246 -11.69 -71.97 -3.33
N PRO A 247 -12.76 -71.40 -2.77
CA PRO A 247 -12.73 -70.17 -2.05
C PRO A 247 -11.66 -70.10 -0.94
N GLU A 248 -11.45 -71.12 -0.26
CA GLU A 248 -10.45 -71.26 0.82
C GLU A 248 -9.02 -71.22 0.27
N GLN A 249 -8.76 -71.92 -0.83
CA GLN A 249 -7.46 -71.91 -1.53
C GLN A 249 -7.14 -70.55 -2.10
N PHE A 250 -8.14 -69.83 -2.62
CA PHE A 250 -7.97 -68.49 -3.12
C PHE A 250 -7.61 -67.48 -2.00
N ILE A 251 -8.26 -67.59 -0.84
CA ILE A 251 -7.95 -66.76 0.34
C ILE A 251 -6.52 -67.02 0.81
N ALA A 252 -6.10 -68.32 0.87
CA ALA A 252 -4.73 -68.63 1.23
C ALA A 252 -3.69 -68.12 0.25
N LEU A 253 -3.96 -68.16 -1.06
CA LEU A 253 -3.10 -67.59 -2.09
C LEU A 253 -2.94 -66.07 -1.90
N ARG A 254 -4.03 -65.36 -1.70
CA ARG A 254 -4.02 -63.90 -1.45
C ARG A 254 -3.30 -63.52 -0.16
N ALA A 255 -3.40 -64.34 0.88
CA ALA A 255 -2.67 -64.12 2.12
C ALA A 255 -1.15 -64.24 1.90
N LEU A 256 -0.69 -65.23 1.14
CA LEU A 256 0.72 -65.40 0.76
C LEU A 256 1.22 -64.26 -0.13
N GLU A 257 0.41 -63.79 -1.07
CA GLU A 257 0.78 -62.63 -1.90
C GLU A 257 0.95 -61.35 -1.05
N LEU A 258 0.07 -61.13 -0.09
CA LEU A 258 0.17 -60.00 0.85
C LEU A 258 1.41 -60.10 1.76
N GLU A 259 1.77 -61.28 2.21
CA GLU A 259 2.99 -61.49 2.99
C GLU A 259 4.23 -61.25 2.16
N ASN A 260 4.27 -61.71 0.91
CA ASN A 260 5.37 -61.41 -0.02
C ASN A 260 5.50 -59.92 -0.30
N LEU A 261 4.40 -59.18 -0.54
CA LEU A 261 4.41 -57.76 -0.70
C LEU A 261 4.91 -57.02 0.54
N LYS A 262 4.57 -57.49 1.72
CA LYS A 262 5.08 -56.92 2.98
C LYS A 262 6.60 -57.15 3.12
N VAL A 263 7.10 -58.31 2.78
CA VAL A 263 8.54 -58.60 2.78
C VAL A 263 9.28 -57.76 1.76
N GLU A 264 8.71 -57.56 0.57
CA GLU A 264 9.31 -56.73 -0.48
C GLU A 264 9.35 -55.23 -0.10
N MET A 265 8.28 -54.69 0.51
CA MET A 265 8.27 -53.31 1.00
C MET A 265 9.27 -53.03 2.12
N VAL A 266 9.67 -54.04 2.87
CA VAL A 266 10.65 -53.93 3.96
C VAL A 266 12.07 -54.17 3.48
N ARG A 267 12.26 -54.95 2.40
CA ARG A 267 13.54 -55.32 1.83
C ARG A 267 14.37 -54.11 1.39
N ASP A 268 13.71 -53.05 0.90
CA ASP A 268 14.36 -51.85 0.38
C ASP A 268 14.59 -50.74 1.43
N LYS A 269 14.28 -51.02 2.71
CA LYS A 269 14.46 -50.03 3.78
C LYS A 269 15.54 -50.48 4.77
N PRO A 270 16.74 -49.87 4.77
CA PRO A 270 17.91 -50.37 5.51
C PRO A 270 17.84 -50.24 7.04
N ASN A 271 16.76 -49.73 7.63
CA ASN A 271 16.66 -49.46 9.08
C ASN A 271 15.34 -49.96 9.73
N VAL A 272 14.71 -51.00 9.24
CA VAL A 272 13.48 -51.56 9.83
C VAL A 272 13.76 -53.02 10.21
N ASN A 273 13.81 -53.31 11.50
CA ASN A 273 13.75 -54.67 12.00
C ASN A 273 12.31 -55.13 11.97
N VAL A 274 12.00 -56.17 11.18
CA VAL A 274 10.69 -56.78 11.11
C VAL A 274 10.80 -58.18 11.71
N ASP A 275 10.22 -58.37 12.89
CA ASP A 275 10.00 -59.68 13.46
C ASP A 275 8.70 -60.25 12.88
N VAL A 276 8.85 -61.20 11.97
CA VAL A 276 7.71 -61.94 11.40
C VAL A 276 7.44 -63.13 12.29
N LEU A 277 6.41 -63.02 13.13
CA LEU A 277 5.89 -64.17 13.89
C LEU A 277 4.96 -64.97 12.99
N LEU A 278 5.46 -66.07 12.45
CA LEU A 278 4.69 -67.04 11.73
C LEU A 278 3.91 -67.94 12.77
N GLY A 279 2.71 -67.49 13.12
CA GLY A 279 1.79 -68.20 13.98
C GLY A 279 0.58 -68.72 13.22
N ASN A 280 0.15 -69.93 13.54
CA ASN A 280 -0.94 -70.65 12.88
C ASN A 280 -2.35 -70.05 13.12
N HIS A 281 -2.45 -68.84 13.67
CA HIS A 281 -3.71 -68.09 13.84
C HIS A 281 -3.51 -66.63 13.50
N ALA A 282 -4.41 -66.09 12.71
CA ALA A 282 -4.40 -64.76 12.07
C ALA A 282 -4.54 -63.58 13.06
N ASN A 283 -3.53 -63.34 13.88
CA ASN A 283 -3.37 -62.08 14.63
C ASN A 283 -1.89 -61.71 14.61
N SER A 284 -1.47 -61.05 13.54
CA SER A 284 -0.14 -60.46 13.46
C SER A 284 -0.17 -59.08 14.07
N PHE A 285 0.40 -58.91 15.26
CA PHE A 285 0.72 -57.61 15.84
C PHE A 285 2.04 -57.11 15.27
N TRP A 286 2.04 -55.92 14.71
CA TRP A 286 3.25 -55.25 14.22
C TRP A 286 3.71 -54.26 15.27
N ASP A 287 4.87 -54.46 15.86
CA ASP A 287 5.53 -53.48 16.71
C ASP A 287 6.72 -52.85 15.94
N ILE A 288 6.55 -51.62 15.47
CA ILE A 288 7.58 -50.88 14.78
C ILE A 288 8.30 -49.99 15.80
N LYS A 289 9.40 -50.49 16.35
CA LYS A 289 10.28 -49.64 17.17
C LYS A 289 11.19 -48.83 16.27
N LYS A 290 10.96 -47.50 16.25
CA LYS A 290 11.92 -46.55 15.74
C LYS A 290 13.12 -46.44 16.67
N LYS A 291 14.33 -46.64 16.16
CA LYS A 291 15.56 -46.20 16.80
C LYS A 291 15.90 -44.77 16.37
#